data_72ef86fdffbe651799d860dbb6238997
#
_entry.id   72ef86fdffbe651799d860dbb6238997
#
_cell.length_a   1.000
_cell.length_b   1.000
_cell.length_c   1.000
_cell.angle_alpha   90.00
_cell.angle_beta   90.00
_cell.angle_gamma   90.00
#
_symmetry.space_group_name_H-M   'P 1'
#
loop_
_entity.id
_entity.type
_entity.pdbx_description
1 polymer ?
#
loop_
_entity_poly.entity_id
_entity_poly.type
_entity_poly.pdbx_seq_one_letter_code
_entity_poly.pdbx_strand_id
1 'polypeptide(L)'
;RRAVRSDAGAILELVAQYAAQGLMLARNLQQIATRIDNYVVVTDASAHVLACAALEEYSPSLAEVSSVAVAPSHHGQGLGSQVVLGVERLARARDIEELFALSLTDNFFLSLSYEPTTISRYPEKLARYDTLSREGVEIVPKRCFQKTLGNSWSAQLSA
;
A
#
# COMPACT_ATOMS: atom_id res chain seq x y z
N ARG A 1 -9.13 1.40 10.24
CA ARG A 1 -10.00 0.23 10.08
C ARG A 1 -9.89 -0.35 8.67
N ARG A 2 -10.30 -1.59 8.51
CA ARG A 2 -10.44 -2.19 7.19
C ARG A 2 -11.54 -1.46 6.41
N ALA A 3 -11.31 -1.28 5.11
CA ALA A 3 -12.29 -0.66 4.24
C ALA A 3 -13.51 -1.57 4.06
N VAL A 4 -14.66 -0.97 3.85
CA VAL A 4 -15.90 -1.64 3.45
C VAL A 4 -16.32 -1.14 2.08
N ARG A 5 -17.23 -1.86 1.44
CA ARG A 5 -17.59 -1.58 0.03
C ARG A 5 -18.03 -0.14 -0.21
N SER A 6 -18.69 0.48 0.75
CA SER A 6 -19.14 1.88 0.65
C SER A 6 -17.97 2.89 0.67
N ASP A 7 -16.77 2.47 1.05
CA ASP A 7 -15.58 3.34 1.01
C ASP A 7 -14.94 3.44 -0.38
N ALA A 8 -15.32 2.58 -1.32
CA ALA A 8 -14.63 2.46 -2.61
C ALA A 8 -14.61 3.79 -3.40
N GLY A 9 -15.70 4.54 -3.40
CA GLY A 9 -15.76 5.83 -4.09
C GLY A 9 -14.82 6.87 -3.50
N ALA A 10 -14.73 6.96 -2.18
CA ALA A 10 -13.83 7.88 -1.50
C ALA A 10 -12.36 7.49 -1.68
N ILE A 11 -12.06 6.18 -1.66
CA ILE A 11 -10.72 5.67 -1.96
C ILE A 11 -10.32 6.05 -3.39
N LEU A 12 -11.23 5.88 -4.35
CA LEU A 12 -10.98 6.25 -5.74
C LEU A 12 -10.62 7.73 -5.86
N GLU A 13 -11.34 8.61 -5.19
CA GLU A 13 -11.06 10.05 -5.21
C GLU A 13 -9.65 10.37 -4.70
N LEU A 14 -9.25 9.76 -3.58
CA LEU A 14 -7.90 9.94 -3.04
C LEU A 14 -6.82 9.44 -4.00
N VAL A 15 -6.97 8.24 -4.50
CA VAL A 15 -5.99 7.62 -5.41
C VAL A 15 -5.91 8.38 -6.72
N ALA A 16 -7.03 8.82 -7.28
CA ALA A 16 -7.08 9.54 -8.55
C ALA A 16 -6.32 10.87 -8.50
N GLN A 17 -6.35 11.59 -7.38
CA GLN A 17 -5.60 12.83 -7.21
C GLN A 17 -4.10 12.61 -7.37
N TYR A 18 -3.55 11.55 -6.78
CA TYR A 18 -2.14 11.22 -6.87
C TYR A 18 -1.77 10.57 -8.20
N ALA A 19 -2.64 9.75 -8.75
CA ALA A 19 -2.44 9.15 -10.08
C ALA A 19 -2.39 10.21 -11.17
N ALA A 20 -3.22 11.26 -11.08
CA ALA A 20 -3.21 12.38 -12.00
C ALA A 20 -1.89 13.15 -11.98
N GLN A 21 -1.15 13.11 -10.88
CA GLN A 21 0.17 13.72 -10.73
C GLN A 21 1.32 12.76 -11.09
N GLY A 22 1.01 11.56 -11.58
CA GLY A 22 2.01 10.53 -11.89
C GLY A 22 2.66 9.88 -10.67
N LEU A 23 2.10 10.06 -9.48
CA LEU A 23 2.71 9.60 -8.22
C LEU A 23 2.34 8.15 -7.87
N MET A 24 1.29 7.62 -8.47
CA MET A 24 0.89 6.22 -8.32
C MET A 24 0.09 5.75 -9.54
N LEU A 25 -0.07 4.45 -9.66
CA LEU A 25 -0.86 3.85 -10.75
C LEU A 25 -2.35 4.17 -10.56
N ALA A 26 -3.02 4.51 -11.67
CA ALA A 26 -4.45 4.74 -11.67
C ALA A 26 -5.21 3.43 -11.39
N ARG A 27 -6.32 3.57 -10.67
CA ARG A 27 -7.28 2.48 -10.42
C ARG A 27 -8.67 2.96 -10.83
N ASN A 28 -9.53 2.06 -11.25
CA ASN A 28 -10.94 2.35 -11.45
C ASN A 28 -11.78 1.84 -10.27
N LEU A 29 -13.04 2.26 -10.21
CA LEU A 29 -13.94 1.91 -9.12
C LEU A 29 -14.12 0.40 -8.97
N GLN A 30 -14.24 -0.32 -10.09
CA GLN A 30 -14.42 -1.76 -10.07
C GLN A 30 -13.20 -2.49 -9.50
N GLN A 31 -11.99 -2.06 -9.85
CA GLN A 31 -10.76 -2.63 -9.30
C GLN A 31 -10.69 -2.46 -7.79
N ILE A 32 -11.04 -1.29 -7.29
CA ILE A 32 -11.05 -1.01 -5.86
C ILE A 32 -12.14 -1.82 -5.16
N ALA A 33 -13.36 -1.80 -5.68
CA ALA A 33 -14.49 -2.50 -5.07
C ALA A 33 -14.27 -4.02 -5.02
N THR A 34 -13.71 -4.61 -6.08
CA THR A 34 -13.41 -6.04 -6.14
C THR A 34 -12.38 -6.46 -5.09
N ARG A 35 -11.45 -5.56 -4.75
CA ARG A 35 -10.35 -5.82 -3.80
C ARG A 35 -10.51 -5.04 -2.51
N ILE A 36 -11.72 -4.66 -2.15
CA ILE A 36 -11.97 -3.79 -0.99
C ILE A 36 -11.42 -4.39 0.32
N ASP A 37 -11.40 -5.71 0.45
CA ASP A 37 -10.87 -6.39 1.62
C ASP A 37 -9.36 -6.22 1.79
N ASN A 38 -8.68 -5.72 0.77
CA ASN A 38 -7.24 -5.44 0.80
C ASN A 38 -6.93 -3.99 1.16
N TYR A 39 -7.94 -3.16 1.38
CA TYR A 39 -7.77 -1.74 1.70
C TYR A 39 -7.95 -1.47 3.18
N VAL A 40 -7.18 -0.52 3.67
CA VAL A 40 -7.27 0.05 5.03
C VAL A 40 -7.52 1.54 4.89
N VAL A 41 -8.37 2.08 5.72
CA VAL A 41 -8.71 3.52 5.73
C VAL A 41 -8.58 4.11 7.12
N VAL A 42 -8.31 5.42 7.17
CA VAL A 42 -8.50 6.27 8.33
C VAL A 42 -9.66 7.19 8.03
N THR A 43 -10.61 7.28 8.95
CA THR A 43 -11.80 8.12 8.81
C THR A 43 -11.88 9.13 9.95
N ASP A 44 -12.56 10.25 9.71
CA ASP A 44 -12.88 11.22 10.76
C ASP A 44 -14.16 10.81 11.53
N ALA A 45 -14.57 11.65 12.48
CA ALA A 45 -15.77 11.42 13.27
C ALA A 45 -17.07 11.39 12.45
N SER A 46 -17.05 12.00 11.25
CA SER A 46 -18.17 12.03 10.32
C SER A 46 -18.09 10.93 9.25
N ALA A 47 -17.20 9.96 9.45
CA ALA A 47 -16.95 8.84 8.55
C ALA A 47 -16.39 9.21 7.17
N HIS A 48 -15.82 10.41 7.00
CA HIS A 48 -15.10 10.77 5.78
C HIS A 48 -13.75 10.04 5.74
N VAL A 49 -13.41 9.47 4.59
CA VAL A 49 -12.12 8.81 4.40
C VAL A 49 -11.03 9.87 4.22
N LEU A 50 -10.07 9.89 5.14
CA LEU A 50 -8.96 10.85 5.16
C LEU A 50 -7.67 10.26 4.60
N ALA A 51 -7.52 8.95 4.64
CA ALA A 51 -6.34 8.24 4.14
C ALA A 51 -6.70 6.81 3.78
N CYS A 52 -5.94 6.24 2.86
CA CYS A 52 -6.06 4.84 2.49
C CYS A 52 -4.70 4.23 2.18
N ALA A 53 -4.64 2.91 2.21
CA ALA A 53 -3.55 2.11 1.68
C ALA A 53 -4.08 0.72 1.32
N ALA A 54 -3.36 0.02 0.46
CA ALA A 54 -3.75 -1.30 0.00
C ALA A 54 -2.64 -2.34 0.23
N LEU A 55 -3.07 -3.57 0.48
CA LEU A 55 -2.22 -4.75 0.47
C LEU A 55 -2.39 -5.42 -0.89
N GLU A 56 -1.32 -5.47 -1.68
CA GLU A 56 -1.35 -6.12 -2.99
C GLU A 56 -0.54 -7.41 -2.94
N GLU A 57 -1.23 -8.54 -2.97
CA GLU A 57 -0.62 -9.85 -2.80
C GLU A 57 0.00 -10.34 -4.12
N TYR A 58 1.25 -10.82 -4.06
CA TYR A 58 1.97 -11.41 -5.18
C TYR A 58 2.18 -12.91 -5.02
N SER A 59 2.24 -13.38 -3.78
CA SER A 59 2.32 -14.80 -3.43
C SER A 59 1.72 -14.98 -2.03
N PRO A 60 1.57 -16.22 -1.54
CA PRO A 60 1.09 -16.42 -0.17
C PRO A 60 1.97 -15.78 0.92
N SER A 61 3.24 -15.47 0.61
CA SER A 61 4.20 -14.93 1.58
C SER A 61 4.68 -13.50 1.26
N LEU A 62 4.32 -12.94 0.09
CA LEU A 62 4.84 -11.66 -0.38
C LEU A 62 3.71 -10.75 -0.84
N ALA A 63 3.72 -9.52 -0.34
CA ALA A 63 2.79 -8.49 -0.78
C ALA A 63 3.46 -7.11 -0.83
N GLU A 64 2.84 -6.21 -1.56
CA GLU A 64 3.23 -4.80 -1.66
C GLU A 64 2.28 -3.94 -0.84
N VAL A 65 2.82 -2.96 -0.11
CA VAL A 65 2.06 -1.83 0.41
C VAL A 65 1.91 -0.83 -0.72
N SER A 66 0.71 -0.67 -1.25
CA SER A 66 0.44 0.18 -2.41
C SER A 66 -0.65 1.20 -2.13
N SER A 67 -0.83 2.13 -3.06
CA SER A 67 -1.92 3.13 -3.03
C SER A 67 -2.03 3.90 -1.71
N VAL A 68 -0.89 4.23 -1.10
CA VAL A 68 -0.86 5.04 0.13
C VAL A 68 -1.19 6.48 -0.24
N ALA A 69 -2.34 6.95 0.20
CA ALA A 69 -2.82 8.29 -0.12
C ALA A 69 -3.47 8.94 1.11
N VAL A 70 -3.13 10.21 1.34
CA VAL A 70 -3.67 11.02 2.43
C VAL A 70 -4.34 12.25 1.83
N ALA A 71 -5.52 12.62 2.30
CA ALA A 71 -6.20 13.83 1.87
C ALA A 71 -5.27 15.05 2.05
N PRO A 72 -5.12 15.93 1.03
CA PRO A 72 -4.17 17.04 1.11
C PRO A 72 -4.36 17.95 2.32
N SER A 73 -5.60 18.14 2.77
CA SER A 73 -5.92 18.96 3.95
C SER A 73 -5.47 18.34 5.28
N HIS A 74 -5.06 17.07 5.28
CA HIS A 74 -4.71 16.31 6.48
C HIS A 74 -3.27 15.79 6.45
N HIS A 75 -2.41 16.35 5.60
CA HIS A 75 -0.99 16.04 5.59
C HIS A 75 -0.32 16.46 6.91
N GLY A 76 0.73 15.77 7.31
CA GLY A 76 1.50 16.09 8.52
C GLY A 76 0.87 15.63 9.82
N GLN A 77 -0.19 14.82 9.77
CA GLN A 77 -0.89 14.32 10.96
C GLN A 77 -0.61 12.84 11.26
N GLY A 78 0.32 12.22 10.55
CA GLY A 78 0.68 10.82 10.75
C GLY A 78 -0.31 9.81 10.17
N LEU A 79 -1.25 10.24 9.32
CA LEU A 79 -2.27 9.35 8.76
C LEU A 79 -1.69 8.33 7.79
N GLY A 80 -0.67 8.71 7.01
CA GLY A 80 0.05 7.79 6.13
C GLY A 80 0.65 6.63 6.92
N SER A 81 1.30 6.93 8.04
CA SER A 81 1.86 5.91 8.93
C SER A 81 0.77 5.00 9.50
N GLN A 82 -0.37 5.56 9.89
CA GLN A 82 -1.49 4.78 10.42
C GLN A 82 -2.03 3.78 9.41
N VAL A 83 -2.24 4.18 8.15
CA VAL A 83 -2.75 3.25 7.13
C VAL A 83 -1.73 2.19 6.77
N VAL A 84 -0.44 2.52 6.71
CA VAL A 84 0.60 1.51 6.46
C VAL A 84 0.67 0.50 7.59
N LEU A 85 0.63 0.94 8.86
CA LEU A 85 0.58 0.04 10.00
C LEU A 85 -0.68 -0.85 9.98
N GLY A 86 -1.79 -0.32 9.51
CA GLY A 86 -3.03 -1.08 9.29
C GLY A 86 -2.84 -2.17 8.24
N VAL A 87 -2.15 -1.86 7.14
CA VAL A 87 -1.81 -2.86 6.10
C VAL A 87 -0.87 -3.93 6.66
N GLU A 88 0.09 -3.56 7.49
CA GLU A 88 0.98 -4.53 8.15
C GLU A 88 0.20 -5.49 9.05
N ARG A 89 -0.77 -4.98 9.81
CA ARG A 89 -1.64 -5.83 10.64
C ARG A 89 -2.45 -6.80 9.77
N LEU A 90 -2.98 -6.32 8.66
CA LEU A 90 -3.71 -7.15 7.70
C LEU A 90 -2.80 -8.24 7.11
N ALA A 91 -1.58 -7.88 6.74
CA ALA A 91 -0.59 -8.81 6.21
C ALA A 91 -0.25 -9.91 7.23
N ARG A 92 -0.03 -9.53 8.49
CA ARG A 92 0.24 -10.51 9.56
C ARG A 92 -0.94 -11.46 9.76
N ALA A 93 -2.17 -10.96 9.70
CA ALA A 93 -3.37 -11.78 9.83
C ALA A 93 -3.52 -12.79 8.68
N ARG A 94 -2.86 -12.55 7.56
CA ARG A 94 -2.86 -13.43 6.38
C ARG A 94 -1.56 -14.24 6.24
N ASP A 95 -0.71 -14.23 7.26
CA ASP A 95 0.58 -14.95 7.29
C ASP A 95 1.55 -14.54 6.19
N ILE A 96 1.49 -13.29 5.73
CA ILE A 96 2.45 -12.72 4.80
C ILE A 96 3.74 -12.41 5.54
N GLU A 97 4.86 -12.90 5.01
CA GLU A 97 6.16 -12.83 5.68
C GLU A 97 6.96 -11.58 5.28
N GLU A 98 6.79 -11.11 4.06
CA GLU A 98 7.54 -9.97 3.55
C GLU A 98 6.62 -8.97 2.87
N LEU A 99 6.83 -7.69 3.19
CA LEU A 99 6.23 -6.57 2.49
C LEU A 99 7.30 -5.78 1.76
N PHE A 100 6.95 -5.27 0.59
CA PHE A 100 7.75 -4.25 -0.08
C PHE A 100 6.89 -3.06 -0.45
N ALA A 101 7.54 -1.95 -0.74
CA ALA A 101 6.88 -0.72 -1.15
C ALA A 101 7.76 0.05 -2.13
N LEU A 102 7.13 0.76 -3.03
CA LEU A 102 7.79 1.66 -3.97
C LEU A 102 7.39 3.09 -3.64
N SER A 103 8.38 3.98 -3.50
CA SER A 103 8.13 5.35 -3.07
C SER A 103 9.08 6.31 -3.79
N LEU A 104 8.58 7.53 -4.04
CA LEU A 104 9.40 8.64 -4.53
C LEU A 104 10.16 9.34 -3.41
N THR A 105 9.80 9.08 -2.14
CA THR A 105 10.46 9.67 -0.98
C THR A 105 11.14 8.61 -0.14
N ASP A 106 12.31 8.95 0.43
CA ASP A 106 13.09 8.00 1.22
C ASP A 106 12.60 7.87 2.65
N ASN A 107 12.27 8.99 3.27
CA ASN A 107 12.14 9.05 4.74
C ASN A 107 10.89 8.36 5.28
N PHE A 108 9.81 8.33 4.51
CA PHE A 108 8.54 7.80 5.00
C PHE A 108 8.64 6.32 5.39
N PHE A 109 9.07 5.46 4.47
CA PHE A 109 9.19 4.03 4.76
C PHE A 109 10.34 3.71 5.70
N LEU A 110 11.46 4.47 5.62
CA LEU A 110 12.55 4.33 6.59
C LEU A 110 12.07 4.58 8.03
N SER A 111 11.22 5.58 8.23
CA SER A 111 10.66 5.90 9.55
C SER A 111 9.75 4.79 10.10
N LEU A 112 9.24 3.91 9.24
CA LEU A 112 8.41 2.77 9.61
C LEU A 112 9.21 1.47 9.69
N SER A 113 10.54 1.56 9.74
CA SER A 113 11.47 0.43 9.85
C SER A 113 11.54 -0.44 8.61
N TYR A 114 11.22 0.10 7.44
CA TYR A 114 11.54 -0.53 6.16
C TYR A 114 13.00 -0.28 5.82
N GLU A 115 13.59 -1.21 5.11
CA GLU A 115 14.98 -1.12 4.65
C GLU A 115 15.04 -0.91 3.15
N PRO A 116 16.00 -0.11 2.64
CA PRO A 116 16.18 0.05 1.20
C PRO A 116 16.54 -1.28 0.54
N THR A 117 15.98 -1.51 -0.64
CA THR A 117 16.32 -2.66 -1.47
C THR A 117 16.19 -2.25 -2.94
N THR A 118 16.19 -3.21 -3.84
CA THR A 118 15.99 -2.96 -5.27
C THR A 118 14.77 -3.72 -5.78
N ILE A 119 14.11 -3.17 -6.78
CA ILE A 119 12.93 -3.81 -7.39
C ILE A 119 13.28 -5.15 -8.05
N SER A 120 14.56 -5.36 -8.43
CA SER A 120 15.03 -6.63 -8.99
C SER A 120 14.85 -7.81 -8.03
N ARG A 121 14.71 -7.55 -6.73
CA ARG A 121 14.37 -8.56 -5.73
C ARG A 121 12.95 -9.13 -5.92
N TYR A 122 12.08 -8.42 -6.64
CA TYR A 122 10.68 -8.76 -6.81
C TYR A 122 10.34 -8.93 -8.30
N PRO A 123 10.72 -10.07 -8.90
CA PRO A 123 10.47 -10.31 -10.33
C PRO A 123 8.98 -10.30 -10.69
N GLU A 124 8.10 -10.62 -9.76
CA GLU A 124 6.65 -10.55 -9.96
C GLU A 124 6.18 -9.12 -10.23
N LYS A 125 6.77 -8.15 -9.52
CA LYS A 125 6.47 -6.73 -9.74
C LYS A 125 7.03 -6.22 -11.06
N LEU A 126 8.23 -6.64 -11.41
CA LEU A 126 8.84 -6.31 -12.70
C LEU A 126 8.00 -6.85 -13.86
N ALA A 127 7.50 -8.08 -13.75
CA ALA A 127 6.62 -8.67 -14.76
C ALA A 127 5.33 -7.87 -14.92
N ARG A 128 4.76 -7.40 -13.82
CA ARG A 128 3.56 -6.56 -13.86
C ARG A 128 3.83 -5.21 -14.52
N TYR A 129 4.96 -4.57 -14.21
CA TYR A 129 5.36 -3.32 -14.85
C TYR A 129 5.58 -3.50 -16.35
N ASP A 130 6.18 -4.60 -16.75
CA ASP A 130 6.38 -4.91 -18.17
C ASP A 130 5.03 -5.02 -18.91
N THR A 131 4.07 -5.72 -18.32
CA THR A 131 2.71 -5.84 -18.87
C THR A 131 2.05 -4.47 -18.98
N LEU A 132 2.10 -3.64 -17.94
CA LEU A 132 1.50 -2.30 -17.93
C LEU A 132 2.17 -1.39 -18.96
N SER A 133 3.49 -1.47 -19.10
CA SER A 133 4.25 -0.69 -20.07
C SER A 133 3.84 -1.05 -21.51
N ARG A 134 3.62 -2.34 -21.80
CA ARG A 134 3.13 -2.80 -23.11
C ARG A 134 1.71 -2.30 -23.40
N GLU A 135 0.91 -2.07 -22.37
CA GLU A 135 -0.43 -1.50 -22.48
C GLU A 135 -0.43 0.04 -22.58
N GLY A 136 0.75 0.65 -22.63
CA GLY A 136 0.89 2.11 -22.78
C GLY A 136 0.90 2.88 -21.46
N VAL A 137 0.96 2.21 -20.32
CA VAL A 137 1.05 2.86 -19.00
C VAL A 137 2.47 3.32 -18.77
N GLU A 138 2.64 4.60 -18.43
CA GLU A 138 3.95 5.16 -18.06
C GLU A 138 4.33 4.71 -16.65
N ILE A 139 5.50 4.12 -16.51
CA ILE A 139 6.05 3.69 -15.23
C ILE A 139 7.10 4.68 -14.77
N VAL A 140 6.82 5.40 -13.70
CA VAL A 140 7.77 6.33 -13.09
C VAL A 140 8.69 5.53 -12.17
N PRO A 141 10.03 5.61 -12.36
CA PRO A 141 10.97 4.92 -11.47
C PRO A 141 10.83 5.39 -10.03
N LYS A 142 10.82 4.45 -9.09
CA LYS A 142 10.71 4.70 -7.65
C LYS A 142 11.75 3.90 -6.90
N ARG A 143 12.05 4.33 -5.68
CA ARG A 143 12.87 3.57 -4.75
C ARG A 143 12.07 2.44 -4.14
N CYS A 144 12.76 1.34 -3.87
CA CYS A 144 12.16 0.13 -3.31
C CYS A 144 12.59 -0.06 -1.86
N PHE A 145 11.63 -0.43 -1.03
CA PHE A 145 11.82 -0.68 0.41
C PHE A 145 11.21 -2.03 0.76
N GLN A 146 11.76 -2.68 1.77
CA GLN A 146 11.27 -3.98 2.23
C GLN A 146 11.21 -4.05 3.74
N LYS A 147 10.29 -4.87 4.24
CA LYS A 147 10.17 -5.19 5.66
C LYS A 147 9.78 -6.65 5.82
N THR A 148 10.55 -7.37 6.61
CA THR A 148 10.19 -8.73 7.03
C THR A 148 9.24 -8.64 8.22
N LEU A 149 8.08 -9.28 8.12
CA LEU A 149 7.12 -9.36 9.21
C LEU A 149 7.40 -10.62 10.01
N GLY A 150 7.57 -10.47 11.33
CA GLY A 150 7.61 -11.62 12.23
C GLY A 150 6.26 -12.33 12.20
N ASN A 151 6.25 -13.66 12.08
CA ASN A 151 5.03 -14.41 12.30
C ASN A 151 4.75 -14.48 13.82
N SER A 152 3.48 -14.67 14.20
CA SER A 152 3.06 -14.75 15.60
C SER A 152 3.79 -15.87 16.38
N TRP A 153 4.27 -16.90 15.69
CA TRP A 153 5.05 -18.00 16.23
C TRP A 153 6.45 -17.57 16.70
N SER A 154 7.16 -16.78 15.88
CA SER A 154 8.50 -16.30 16.23
C SER A 154 8.46 -15.35 17.44
N ALA A 155 7.44 -14.54 17.56
CA ALA A 155 7.26 -13.64 18.69
C ALA A 155 6.99 -14.39 20.00
N GLN A 156 6.28 -15.52 19.96
CA GLN A 156 6.02 -16.37 21.12
C GLN A 156 7.27 -17.16 21.57
N LEU A 157 8.14 -17.51 20.64
CA LEU A 157 9.38 -18.23 20.95
C LEU A 157 10.51 -17.31 21.44
N SER A 158 10.40 -16.01 21.18
CA SER A 158 11.39 -15.01 21.61
C SER A 158 11.06 -14.38 22.97
N ALA A 159 9.91 -14.69 23.50
CA ALA A 159 9.48 -14.27 24.83
C ALA A 159 9.75 -15.36 25.85
#